data_743e36d3d4e0d9fcfe54f46aba784408
#
_entry.id   743e36d3d4e0d9fcfe54f46aba784408
#
_cell.length_a   1.000
_cell.length_b   1.000
_cell.length_c   1.000
_cell.angle_alpha   90.00
_cell.angle_beta   90.00
_cell.angle_gamma   90.00
#
_symmetry.space_group_name_H-M   'P 1'
#
loop_
_entity.id
_entity.type
_entity.pdbx_description
1 polymer ?
#
loop_
_entity_poly.entity_id
_entity_poly.type
_entity_poly.pdbx_seq_one_letter_code
_entity_poly.pdbx_strand_id
1 'polypeptide(L)'
;MVTHDSKSDLPLLYTKVPNTASTKSCHRCRGTGGVTCRDCNGKGWSRCLNCHGDGWMHDSSGYRERCFYCQHSKHGHGQQDCTKCGSKGKVNCATCDGHGQIRCYIQLSITWKTNTAEHIIERLDLLSYATYLAKSLTKKRLLGIVMTVE
;
A
#
# COMPACT_ATOMS: atom_id res chain seq x y z
N MET A 1 36.79 11.63 23.81
CA MET A 1 35.36 11.94 23.68
C MET A 1 34.78 10.91 22.72
N VAL A 2 34.15 9.89 23.22
CA VAL A 2 33.48 8.86 22.40
C VAL A 2 32.00 8.98 22.73
N THR A 3 31.23 9.54 21.80
CA THR A 3 29.77 9.61 21.88
C THR A 3 29.22 8.28 21.42
N HIS A 4 28.83 7.39 22.34
CA HIS A 4 28.03 6.23 22.04
C HIS A 4 26.56 6.65 21.99
N ASP A 5 26.06 6.89 20.80
CA ASP A 5 24.63 6.94 20.52
C ASP A 5 24.09 5.51 20.56
N SER A 6 23.72 5.05 21.74
CA SER A 6 22.95 3.80 21.90
C SER A 6 21.48 4.11 21.69
N LYS A 7 21.07 4.18 20.42
CA LYS A 7 19.67 4.18 20.03
C LYS A 7 19.13 2.77 20.29
N SER A 8 18.67 2.53 21.51
CA SER A 8 17.95 1.30 21.84
C SER A 8 16.60 1.33 21.14
N ASP A 9 16.54 0.76 19.96
CA ASP A 9 15.30 0.47 19.26
C ASP A 9 14.53 -0.59 20.05
N LEU A 10 13.71 -0.13 20.99
CA LEU A 10 12.74 -1.01 21.65
C LEU A 10 11.71 -1.43 20.60
N PRO A 11 11.33 -2.71 20.56
CA PRO A 11 10.43 -3.22 19.54
C PRO A 11 9.08 -2.49 19.63
N LEU A 12 8.64 -1.97 18.47
CA LEU A 12 7.29 -1.43 18.31
C LEU A 12 6.29 -2.57 18.50
N LEU A 13 5.48 -2.48 19.55
CA LEU A 13 4.41 -3.44 19.79
C LEU A 13 3.13 -2.94 19.12
N TYR A 14 2.64 -3.69 18.14
CA TYR A 14 1.36 -3.44 17.48
C TYR A 14 0.33 -4.43 17.97
N THR A 15 -0.83 -3.95 18.40
CA THR A 15 -1.97 -4.80 18.75
C THR A 15 -3.26 -4.24 18.16
N LYS A 16 -4.12 -5.12 17.66
CA LYS A 16 -5.45 -4.75 17.16
C LYS A 16 -6.39 -4.60 18.36
N VAL A 17 -7.10 -3.48 18.40
CA VAL A 17 -8.10 -3.26 19.45
C VAL A 17 -9.30 -4.19 19.18
N PRO A 18 -9.69 -5.04 20.13
CA PRO A 18 -10.83 -5.93 19.97
C PRO A 18 -12.11 -5.17 19.62
N ASN A 19 -13.02 -5.80 18.87
CA ASN A 19 -14.35 -5.27 18.52
C ASN A 19 -14.35 -3.93 17.75
N THR A 20 -13.22 -3.53 17.16
CA THR A 20 -13.13 -2.32 16.31
C THR A 20 -13.18 -2.61 14.82
N ALA A 21 -13.25 -3.89 14.44
CA ALA A 21 -13.29 -4.29 13.05
C ALA A 21 -14.61 -3.87 12.39
N SER A 22 -14.52 -3.15 11.30
CA SER A 22 -15.66 -2.72 10.48
C SER A 22 -15.35 -2.95 9.01
N THR A 23 -16.38 -3.09 8.19
CA THR A 23 -16.24 -3.22 6.75
C THR A 23 -16.72 -1.94 6.08
N LYS A 24 -15.92 -1.40 5.19
CA LYS A 24 -16.23 -0.18 4.42
C LYS A 24 -16.08 -0.45 2.94
N SER A 25 -16.84 0.27 2.12
CA SER A 25 -16.66 0.24 0.67
C SER A 25 -15.26 0.73 0.31
N CYS A 26 -14.59 0.02 -0.60
CA CYS A 26 -13.27 0.41 -1.06
C CYS A 26 -13.32 1.79 -1.72
N HIS A 27 -12.55 2.72 -1.20
CA HIS A 27 -12.49 4.10 -1.71
C HIS A 27 -12.00 4.20 -3.15
N ARG A 28 -11.08 3.29 -3.56
CA ARG A 28 -10.48 3.31 -4.89
C ARG A 28 -11.44 2.86 -5.99
N CYS A 29 -12.22 1.83 -5.76
CA CYS A 29 -13.19 1.31 -6.73
C CYS A 29 -14.65 1.63 -6.37
N ARG A 30 -14.88 2.36 -5.28
CA ARG A 30 -16.21 2.72 -4.80
C ARG A 30 -17.14 1.52 -4.65
N GLY A 31 -16.62 0.43 -4.14
CA GLY A 31 -17.38 -0.79 -3.92
C GLY A 31 -17.52 -1.73 -5.12
N THR A 32 -17.07 -1.35 -6.31
CA THR A 32 -17.26 -2.15 -7.54
C THR A 32 -16.32 -3.33 -7.68
N GLY A 33 -15.25 -3.39 -6.89
CA GLY A 33 -14.20 -4.40 -6.99
C GLY A 33 -13.24 -4.24 -8.17
N GLY A 34 -13.62 -3.47 -9.20
CA GLY A 34 -12.84 -3.25 -10.41
C GLY A 34 -12.50 -1.80 -10.65
N VAL A 35 -11.42 -1.56 -11.37
CA VAL A 35 -11.02 -0.24 -11.86
C VAL A 35 -10.82 -0.29 -13.37
N THR A 36 -10.98 0.84 -14.04
CA THR A 36 -10.78 0.97 -15.48
C THR A 36 -9.37 0.53 -15.87
N CYS A 37 -9.25 -0.34 -16.84
CA CYS A 37 -7.96 -0.73 -17.40
C CYS A 37 -7.31 0.47 -18.09
N ARG A 38 -6.10 0.82 -17.64
CA ARG A 38 -5.36 1.98 -18.20
C ARG A 38 -4.84 1.72 -19.60
N ASP A 39 -4.45 0.47 -19.90
CA ASP A 39 -3.84 0.11 -21.19
C ASP A 39 -4.82 0.26 -22.36
N CYS A 40 -6.09 0.01 -22.14
CA CYS A 40 -7.13 0.17 -23.15
C CYS A 40 -8.15 1.27 -22.83
N ASN A 41 -7.92 2.05 -21.76
CA ASN A 41 -8.82 3.10 -21.30
C ASN A 41 -10.28 2.63 -21.14
N GLY A 42 -10.46 1.41 -20.67
CA GLY A 42 -11.77 0.83 -20.42
C GLY A 42 -12.45 0.19 -21.64
N LYS A 43 -11.85 0.29 -22.81
CA LYS A 43 -12.45 -0.23 -24.06
C LYS A 43 -12.41 -1.75 -24.17
N GLY A 44 -11.47 -2.41 -23.53
CA GLY A 44 -11.21 -3.85 -23.65
C GLY A 44 -10.31 -4.19 -24.84
N TRP A 45 -10.00 -3.25 -25.71
CA TRP A 45 -9.21 -3.40 -26.93
C TRP A 45 -8.33 -2.19 -27.20
N SER A 46 -7.35 -2.38 -28.04
CA SER A 46 -6.48 -1.32 -28.57
C SER A 46 -6.42 -1.43 -30.09
N ARG A 47 -6.00 -0.35 -30.74
CA ARG A 47 -5.76 -0.34 -32.19
C ARG A 47 -4.64 -1.32 -32.52
N CYS A 48 -4.84 -2.17 -33.50
CA CYS A 48 -3.79 -3.08 -33.96
C CYS A 48 -2.65 -2.28 -34.59
N LEU A 49 -1.45 -2.44 -34.04
CA LEU A 49 -0.28 -1.71 -34.50
C LEU A 49 0.24 -2.22 -35.86
N ASN A 50 0.04 -3.49 -36.18
CA ASN A 50 0.55 -4.11 -37.40
C ASN A 50 -0.21 -3.65 -38.65
N CYS A 51 -1.53 -3.50 -38.57
CA CYS A 51 -2.36 -3.01 -39.65
C CYS A 51 -2.84 -1.57 -39.43
N HIS A 52 -2.34 -0.89 -38.41
CA HIS A 52 -2.74 0.47 -38.07
C HIS A 52 -4.27 0.68 -37.98
N GLY A 53 -4.98 -0.36 -37.58
CA GLY A 53 -6.42 -0.33 -37.38
C GLY A 53 -7.25 -0.65 -38.64
N ASP A 54 -6.63 -0.91 -39.78
CA ASP A 54 -7.34 -1.21 -41.02
C ASP A 54 -7.91 -2.63 -41.11
N GLY A 55 -7.35 -3.54 -40.32
CA GLY A 55 -7.72 -4.95 -40.29
C GLY A 55 -7.16 -5.75 -41.47
N TRP A 56 -6.43 -5.09 -42.36
CA TRP A 56 -5.85 -5.67 -43.57
C TRP A 56 -4.36 -5.39 -43.67
N MET A 57 -3.66 -6.24 -44.36
CA MET A 57 -2.24 -6.11 -44.69
C MET A 57 -2.06 -6.47 -46.17
N HIS A 58 -1.00 -5.96 -46.77
CA HIS A 58 -0.60 -6.35 -48.13
C HIS A 58 0.57 -7.36 -47.99
N ASP A 59 0.50 -8.44 -48.72
CA ASP A 59 1.61 -9.35 -48.85
C ASP A 59 2.71 -8.81 -49.77
N SER A 60 3.79 -9.54 -49.94
CA SER A 60 4.91 -9.20 -50.82
C SER A 60 4.51 -9.12 -52.30
N SER A 61 3.38 -9.69 -52.70
CA SER A 61 2.82 -9.68 -54.04
C SER A 61 1.77 -8.60 -54.26
N GLY A 62 1.50 -7.79 -53.20
CA GLY A 62 0.50 -6.72 -53.25
C GLY A 62 -0.94 -7.17 -53.02
N TYR A 63 -1.18 -8.45 -52.79
CA TYR A 63 -2.51 -8.95 -52.42
C TYR A 63 -2.92 -8.49 -51.04
N ARG A 64 -4.20 -8.16 -50.91
CA ARG A 64 -4.79 -7.70 -49.66
C ARG A 64 -5.30 -8.88 -48.84
N GLU A 65 -4.71 -9.12 -47.69
CA GLU A 65 -5.08 -10.17 -46.77
C GLU A 65 -5.56 -9.62 -45.42
N ARG A 66 -6.33 -10.43 -44.67
CA ARG A 66 -6.73 -10.05 -43.32
C ARG A 66 -5.51 -10.04 -42.42
N CYS A 67 -5.42 -9.03 -41.59
CA CYS A 67 -4.33 -8.90 -40.65
C CYS A 67 -4.34 -10.09 -39.65
N PHE A 68 -3.30 -10.92 -39.72
CA PHE A 68 -3.16 -12.09 -38.85
C PHE A 68 -3.21 -11.74 -37.36
N TYR A 69 -2.65 -10.59 -36.97
CA TYR A 69 -2.53 -10.19 -35.57
C TYR A 69 -3.86 -9.77 -34.91
N CYS A 70 -4.87 -9.40 -35.67
CA CYS A 70 -6.16 -8.97 -35.14
C CYS A 70 -7.37 -9.71 -35.74
N GLN A 71 -7.15 -10.68 -36.62
CA GLN A 71 -8.25 -11.42 -37.28
C GLN A 71 -9.14 -12.19 -36.29
N HIS A 72 -8.60 -12.60 -35.13
CA HIS A 72 -9.30 -13.35 -34.09
C HIS A 72 -9.75 -12.47 -32.90
N SER A 73 -9.61 -11.14 -33.02
CA SER A 73 -10.05 -10.23 -31.97
C SER A 73 -11.58 -10.29 -31.77
N LYS A 74 -11.99 -10.32 -30.51
CA LYS A 74 -13.43 -10.30 -30.14
C LYS A 74 -14.12 -8.97 -30.49
N HIS A 75 -13.34 -7.93 -30.72
CA HIS A 75 -13.81 -6.57 -30.96
C HIS A 75 -13.84 -6.19 -32.46
N GLY A 76 -13.45 -7.12 -33.34
CA GLY A 76 -13.47 -6.91 -34.78
C GLY A 76 -12.10 -6.65 -35.41
N HIS A 77 -12.11 -6.50 -36.74
CA HIS A 77 -10.90 -6.29 -37.52
C HIS A 77 -10.27 -4.92 -37.24
N GLY A 78 -8.97 -4.88 -37.23
CA GLY A 78 -8.21 -3.65 -36.92
C GLY A 78 -8.03 -3.37 -35.44
N GLN A 79 -8.66 -4.18 -34.58
CA GLN A 79 -8.58 -4.08 -33.13
C GLN A 79 -7.89 -5.31 -32.54
N GLN A 80 -7.12 -5.08 -31.50
CA GLN A 80 -6.41 -6.12 -30.77
C GLN A 80 -6.95 -6.21 -29.34
N ASP A 81 -7.24 -7.40 -28.89
CA ASP A 81 -7.74 -7.64 -27.54
C ASP A 81 -6.75 -7.16 -26.49
N CYS A 82 -7.23 -6.45 -25.49
CA CYS A 82 -6.39 -6.02 -24.39
C CYS A 82 -6.04 -7.20 -23.47
N THR A 83 -4.81 -7.66 -23.52
CA THR A 83 -4.31 -8.78 -22.71
C THR A 83 -4.35 -8.48 -21.22
N LYS A 84 -4.12 -7.21 -20.82
CA LYS A 84 -4.09 -6.77 -19.43
C LYS A 84 -5.41 -7.00 -18.69
N CYS A 85 -6.53 -6.78 -19.36
CA CYS A 85 -7.86 -6.94 -18.78
C CYS A 85 -8.65 -8.11 -19.37
N GLY A 86 -8.05 -8.93 -20.25
CA GLY A 86 -8.73 -10.01 -20.95
C GLY A 86 -9.97 -9.53 -21.72
N SER A 87 -9.87 -8.41 -22.40
CA SER A 87 -10.94 -7.78 -23.20
C SER A 87 -12.12 -7.23 -22.37
N LYS A 88 -12.04 -7.22 -21.03
CA LYS A 88 -13.13 -6.76 -20.15
C LYS A 88 -13.19 -5.24 -19.96
N GLY A 89 -12.13 -4.52 -20.30
CA GLY A 89 -12.01 -3.08 -20.06
C GLY A 89 -11.75 -2.71 -18.59
N LYS A 90 -11.85 -3.66 -17.67
CA LYS A 90 -11.65 -3.46 -16.22
C LYS A 90 -10.65 -4.48 -15.69
N VAL A 91 -9.88 -4.08 -14.68
CA VAL A 91 -8.97 -4.93 -13.90
C VAL A 91 -9.37 -4.93 -12.44
N ASN A 92 -8.99 -5.96 -11.70
CA ASN A 92 -9.27 -6.02 -10.28
C ASN A 92 -8.65 -4.82 -9.55
N CYS A 93 -9.36 -4.29 -8.58
CA CYS A 93 -8.86 -3.21 -7.74
C CYS A 93 -7.79 -3.76 -6.79
N ALA A 94 -6.56 -3.30 -6.92
CA ALA A 94 -5.45 -3.76 -6.07
C ALA A 94 -5.60 -3.39 -4.57
N THR A 95 -6.47 -2.41 -4.23
CA THR A 95 -6.68 -2.01 -2.84
C THR A 95 -7.57 -2.99 -2.08
N CYS A 96 -8.56 -3.59 -2.75
CA CYS A 96 -9.50 -4.53 -2.15
C CYS A 96 -9.45 -5.91 -2.82
N ASP A 97 -8.46 -6.14 -3.66
CA ASP A 97 -8.26 -7.39 -4.40
C ASP A 97 -9.51 -7.90 -5.14
N GLY A 98 -10.29 -6.98 -5.68
CA GLY A 98 -11.52 -7.30 -6.40
C GLY A 98 -12.76 -7.44 -5.51
N HIS A 99 -12.64 -7.42 -4.19
CA HIS A 99 -13.78 -7.62 -3.27
C HIS A 99 -14.73 -6.42 -3.17
N GLY A 100 -14.31 -5.23 -3.57
CA GLY A 100 -15.10 -4.01 -3.45
C GLY A 100 -15.17 -3.42 -2.04
N GLN A 101 -14.74 -4.18 -1.04
CA GLN A 101 -14.80 -3.82 0.37
C GLN A 101 -13.42 -3.97 1.01
N ILE A 102 -13.16 -3.14 2.03
CA ILE A 102 -11.95 -3.20 2.86
C ILE A 102 -12.34 -3.35 4.33
N ARG A 103 -11.57 -4.14 5.04
CA ARG A 103 -11.74 -4.32 6.48
C ARG A 103 -10.87 -3.31 7.21
N CYS A 104 -11.49 -2.44 8.01
CA CYS A 104 -10.84 -1.45 8.84
C CYS A 104 -10.86 -1.89 10.30
N TYR A 105 -9.80 -1.60 11.03
CA TYR A 105 -9.72 -1.82 12.48
C TYR A 105 -8.82 -0.76 13.10
N ILE A 106 -8.96 -0.55 14.41
CA ILE A 106 -8.07 0.32 15.16
C ILE A 106 -6.86 -0.49 15.58
N GLN A 107 -5.68 -0.01 15.23
CA GLN A 107 -4.39 -0.57 15.64
C GLN A 107 -3.78 0.33 16.71
N LEU A 108 -3.42 -0.25 17.84
CA LEU A 108 -2.68 0.42 18.90
C LEU A 108 -1.18 0.20 18.67
N SER A 109 -0.44 1.30 18.53
CA SER A 109 1.02 1.29 18.49
C SER A 109 1.57 1.79 19.81
N ILE A 110 2.41 0.99 20.46
CA ILE A 110 3.05 1.36 21.73
C ILE A 110 4.51 1.66 21.44
N THR A 111 4.91 2.90 21.63
CA THR A 111 6.29 3.35 21.52
C THR A 111 6.83 3.64 22.91
N TRP A 112 7.96 3.05 23.24
CA TRP A 112 8.66 3.32 24.49
C TRP A 112 9.71 4.40 24.24
N LYS A 113 9.69 5.46 25.04
CA LYS A 113 10.72 6.49 25.02
C LYS A 113 11.40 6.54 26.39
N THR A 114 12.69 6.34 26.40
CA THR A 114 13.49 6.51 27.60
C THR A 114 13.87 7.98 27.73
N ASN A 115 13.44 8.64 28.78
CA ASN A 115 13.92 9.98 29.13
C ASN A 115 14.98 9.84 30.20
N THR A 116 16.22 10.12 29.87
CA THR A 116 17.32 10.31 30.82
C THR A 116 17.38 11.77 31.20
N ALA A 117 17.21 12.10 32.47
CA ALA A 117 17.47 13.42 33.02
C ALA A 117 18.78 13.35 33.81
N GLU A 118 19.78 14.07 33.38
CA GLU A 118 21.02 14.24 34.14
C GLU A 118 20.83 15.40 35.10
N HIS A 119 21.00 15.15 36.39
CA HIS A 119 20.99 16.17 37.42
C HIS A 119 22.39 16.23 38.05
N ILE A 120 23.08 17.33 37.84
CA ILE A 120 24.38 17.57 38.47
C ILE A 120 24.13 18.07 39.91
N ILE A 121 24.51 17.25 40.89
CA ILE A 121 24.44 17.61 42.32
C ILE A 121 25.81 18.09 42.73
N GLU A 122 25.95 19.39 43.00
CA GLU A 122 27.22 20.01 43.40
C GLU A 122 27.62 19.70 44.87
N ARG A 123 26.72 19.16 45.67
CA ARG A 123 27.00 18.73 47.05
C ARG A 123 26.66 17.27 47.23
N LEU A 124 27.66 16.50 47.59
CA LEU A 124 27.60 15.06 47.89
C LEU A 124 26.87 14.80 49.23
N ASP A 125 25.56 14.63 49.15
CA ASP A 125 24.80 14.01 50.23
C ASP A 125 24.41 12.63 49.70
N LEU A 126 25.24 11.62 50.07
CA LEU A 126 25.15 10.23 49.57
C LEU A 126 23.78 9.56 49.81
N LEU A 127 23.10 9.99 50.87
CA LEU A 127 21.75 9.49 51.23
C LEU A 127 20.66 10.04 50.26
N SER A 128 20.76 11.28 49.84
CA SER A 128 19.84 11.90 48.89
C SER A 128 20.04 11.33 47.50
N TYR A 129 21.26 10.95 47.11
CA TYR A 129 21.58 10.37 45.84
C TYR A 129 21.00 8.97 45.65
N ALA A 130 21.10 8.14 46.70
CA ALA A 130 20.52 6.79 46.70
C ALA A 130 18.99 6.79 46.57
N THR A 131 18.29 7.72 47.22
CA THR A 131 16.84 7.88 47.14
C THR A 131 16.41 8.44 45.79
N TYR A 132 17.22 9.31 45.17
CA TYR A 132 16.97 9.84 43.80
C TYR A 132 17.11 8.73 42.74
N LEU A 133 18.14 7.92 42.78
CA LEU A 133 18.34 6.80 41.88
C LEU A 133 17.19 5.78 41.98
N ALA A 134 16.71 5.46 43.16
CA ALA A 134 15.58 4.58 43.35
C ALA A 134 14.29 5.12 42.73
N LYS A 135 14.05 6.42 42.81
CA LYS A 135 12.90 7.10 42.17
C LYS A 135 13.03 7.23 40.63
N SER A 136 14.26 7.37 40.13
CA SER A 136 14.52 7.47 38.67
C SER A 136 14.30 6.16 37.95
N LEU A 137 14.63 5.03 38.57
CA LEU A 137 14.48 3.70 37.96
C LEU A 137 13.02 3.22 37.89
N THR A 138 12.11 3.81 38.68
CA THR A 138 10.68 3.44 38.65
C THR A 138 9.83 4.22 37.67
N LYS A 139 10.36 5.27 37.03
CA LYS A 139 9.60 6.15 36.12
C LYS A 139 9.75 5.77 34.64
N LYS A 140 9.29 4.54 34.28
CA LYS A 140 8.97 4.23 32.88
C LYS A 140 7.67 4.92 32.54
N ARG A 141 7.73 6.03 31.85
CA ARG A 141 6.54 6.77 31.39
C ARG A 141 6.13 6.29 30.01
N LEU A 142 4.91 5.76 29.93
CA LEU A 142 4.21 5.53 28.67
C LEU A 142 3.97 6.88 28.00
N LEU A 143 4.64 7.18 26.91
CA LEU A 143 4.50 8.41 26.15
C LEU A 143 4.09 8.09 24.72
N GLY A 144 2.79 8.12 24.49
CA GLY A 144 2.19 8.22 23.16
C GLY A 144 1.38 7.01 22.72
N ILE A 145 0.07 7.18 22.69
CA ILE A 145 -0.87 6.32 21.98
C ILE A 145 -1.08 6.98 20.63
N VAL A 146 -0.57 6.36 19.55
CA VAL A 146 -0.85 6.79 18.18
C VAL A 146 -1.91 5.85 17.61
N MET A 147 -3.08 6.37 17.28
CA MET A 147 -4.11 5.63 16.59
C MET A 147 -3.92 5.80 15.09
N THR A 148 -3.63 4.72 14.38
CA THR A 148 -3.64 4.68 12.92
C THR A 148 -4.86 3.89 12.45
N VAL A 149 -5.57 4.42 11.47
CA VAL A 149 -6.68 3.74 10.78
C VAL A 149 -6.14 3.31 9.42
N GLU A 150 -6.00 2.01 9.20
CA GLU A 150 -5.65 1.40 7.91
C GLU A 150 -6.91 0.89 7.17
#